data_a98c6da62f27cf87975293ff246d56ca
#
_entry.id   a98c6da62f27cf87975293ff246d56ca
#
_cell.length_a   1.000
_cell.length_b   1.000
_cell.length_c   1.000
_cell.angle_alpha   90.00
_cell.angle_beta   90.00
_cell.angle_gamma   90.00
#
_symmetry.space_group_name_H-M   'P 1'
#
loop_
_entity.id
_entity.type
_entity.pdbx_description
1 polymer ?
#
loop_
_entity_poly.entity_id
_entity_poly.type
_entity_poly.pdbx_seq_one_letter_code
_entity_poly.pdbx_strand_id
1 'polypeptide(L)'
;MTVRLREMRWWDIDPVLELEKDLFPEDAWSRGMFWSELAHARGPEATRRYVVAEDEDRIVGYAGLAASGTAPDSDSAAVGDIQTIAVARGLQGTGLGGRLLTELLRAATAFECAEVMLECRVDNVRAQKLYERYGFEPIGFRRGYYQPGNVDALVMRLTDPSSVQGTEING
;
A
#
# COMPACT_ATOMS: atom_id res chain seq x y z
N MET A 1 10.58 10.81 -18.51
CA MET A 1 9.89 9.57 -18.14
C MET A 1 8.54 9.92 -17.53
N THR A 2 7.46 9.43 -18.12
CA THR A 2 6.12 9.69 -17.65
C THR A 2 5.54 8.41 -17.04
N VAL A 3 5.43 8.36 -15.73
CA VAL A 3 4.83 7.24 -15.01
C VAL A 3 3.37 7.57 -14.71
N ARG A 4 2.47 6.70 -15.13
CA ARG A 4 1.04 6.85 -14.93
C ARG A 4 0.54 5.85 -13.89
N LEU A 5 -0.28 6.31 -12.97
CA LEU A 5 -0.97 5.45 -12.02
C LEU A 5 -2.35 5.09 -12.57
N ARG A 6 -2.74 3.84 -12.43
CA ARG A 6 -4.06 3.35 -12.82
C ARG A 6 -4.50 2.17 -11.97
N GLU A 7 -5.77 1.81 -12.06
CA GLU A 7 -6.31 0.64 -11.37
C GLU A 7 -5.57 -0.64 -11.82
N MET A 8 -5.21 -1.49 -10.85
CA MET A 8 -4.67 -2.83 -11.14
C MET A 8 -5.79 -3.72 -11.65
N ARG A 9 -5.53 -4.42 -12.76
CA ARG A 9 -6.44 -5.37 -13.36
C ARG A 9 -5.84 -6.78 -13.28
N TRP A 10 -6.67 -7.81 -13.49
CA TRP A 10 -6.21 -9.18 -13.36
C TRP A 10 -5.03 -9.52 -14.28
N TRP A 11 -4.96 -8.91 -15.46
CA TRP A 11 -3.85 -9.12 -16.40
C TRP A 11 -2.54 -8.47 -15.97
N ASP A 12 -2.56 -7.62 -14.97
CA ASP A 12 -1.37 -7.03 -14.37
C ASP A 12 -0.70 -7.94 -13.36
N ILE A 13 -1.38 -8.99 -12.90
CA ILE A 13 -0.88 -9.86 -11.82
C ILE A 13 0.47 -10.50 -12.19
N ASP A 14 0.62 -10.99 -13.41
CA ASP A 14 1.88 -11.62 -13.83
C ASP A 14 3.07 -10.65 -13.82
N PRO A 15 3.01 -9.46 -14.44
CA PRO A 15 4.10 -8.49 -14.31
C PRO A 15 4.31 -7.99 -12.88
N VAL A 16 3.26 -7.85 -12.08
CA VAL A 16 3.38 -7.49 -10.66
C VAL A 16 4.12 -8.58 -9.88
N LEU A 17 3.82 -9.86 -10.14
CA LEU A 17 4.52 -10.98 -9.48
C LEU A 17 6.01 -11.02 -9.82
N GLU A 18 6.39 -10.68 -11.03
CA GLU A 18 7.82 -10.60 -11.41
C GLU A 18 8.53 -9.53 -10.57
N LEU A 19 7.92 -8.37 -10.41
CA LEU A 19 8.46 -7.29 -9.60
C LEU A 19 8.47 -7.66 -8.11
N GLU A 20 7.42 -8.30 -7.63
CA GLU A 20 7.29 -8.78 -6.24
C GLU A 20 8.41 -9.76 -5.88
N LYS A 21 8.69 -10.73 -6.76
CA LYS A 21 9.75 -11.72 -6.55
C LYS A 21 11.13 -11.09 -6.58
N ASP A 22 11.34 -10.07 -7.41
CA ASP A 22 12.62 -9.34 -7.45
C ASP A 22 12.85 -8.54 -6.16
N LEU A 23 11.81 -7.86 -5.68
CA LEU A 23 11.93 -6.98 -4.52
C LEU A 23 11.84 -7.72 -3.18
N PHE A 24 11.07 -8.80 -3.11
CA PHE A 24 10.79 -9.56 -1.89
C PHE A 24 10.98 -11.06 -2.09
N PRO A 25 12.22 -11.51 -2.39
CA PRO A 25 12.45 -12.91 -2.76
C PRO A 25 12.12 -13.92 -1.66
N GLU A 26 12.13 -13.50 -0.39
CA GLU A 26 11.88 -14.39 0.75
C GLU A 26 10.40 -14.49 1.14
N ASP A 27 9.62 -13.42 0.92
CA ASP A 27 8.24 -13.31 1.39
C ASP A 27 7.29 -12.76 0.32
N ALA A 28 7.61 -13.04 -0.96
CA ALA A 28 6.77 -12.59 -2.08
C ALA A 28 5.34 -13.14 -1.97
N TRP A 29 4.38 -12.30 -2.31
CA TRP A 29 2.98 -12.70 -2.43
C TRP A 29 2.81 -13.71 -3.56
N SER A 30 1.83 -14.60 -3.41
CA SER A 30 1.43 -15.55 -4.45
C SER A 30 0.43 -14.90 -5.43
N ARG A 31 0.29 -15.53 -6.59
CA ARG A 31 -0.75 -15.17 -7.57
C ARG A 31 -2.15 -15.19 -6.93
N GLY A 32 -2.43 -16.21 -6.12
CA GLY A 32 -3.73 -16.36 -5.45
C GLY A 32 -4.04 -15.23 -4.47
N MET A 33 -3.03 -14.70 -3.80
CA MET A 33 -3.20 -13.56 -2.89
C MET A 33 -3.66 -12.31 -3.66
N PHE A 34 -3.03 -12.00 -4.81
CA PHE A 34 -3.46 -10.88 -5.64
C PHE A 34 -4.86 -11.09 -6.22
N TRP A 35 -5.16 -12.29 -6.70
CA TRP A 35 -6.51 -12.62 -7.18
C TRP A 35 -7.57 -12.41 -6.10
N SER A 36 -7.30 -12.87 -4.89
CA SER A 36 -8.20 -12.72 -3.75
C SER A 36 -8.47 -11.25 -3.44
N GLU A 37 -7.44 -10.41 -3.47
CA GLU A 37 -7.59 -8.97 -3.22
C GLU A 37 -8.38 -8.29 -4.33
N LEU A 38 -8.08 -8.58 -5.60
CA LEU A 38 -8.78 -7.97 -6.73
C LEU A 38 -10.27 -8.36 -6.81
N ALA A 39 -10.64 -9.51 -6.25
CA ALA A 39 -12.04 -9.92 -6.19
C ALA A 39 -12.92 -8.93 -5.41
N HIS A 40 -12.33 -8.14 -4.51
CA HIS A 40 -13.03 -7.16 -3.67
C HIS A 40 -12.73 -5.70 -4.06
N ALA A 41 -12.12 -5.47 -5.22
CA ALA A 41 -11.65 -4.15 -5.62
C ALA A 41 -12.64 -3.36 -6.49
N ARG A 42 -13.73 -3.96 -6.91
CA ARG A 42 -14.70 -3.33 -7.84
C ARG A 42 -16.14 -3.50 -7.37
N GLY A 43 -16.98 -2.60 -7.86
CA GLY A 43 -18.41 -2.60 -7.57
C GLY A 43 -18.76 -1.75 -6.34
N PRO A 44 -20.08 -1.63 -6.04
CA PRO A 44 -20.55 -0.74 -4.96
C PRO A 44 -20.15 -1.21 -3.55
N GLU A 45 -19.82 -2.48 -3.40
CA GLU A 45 -19.38 -3.06 -2.12
C GLU A 45 -17.87 -3.26 -2.05
N ALA A 46 -17.10 -2.56 -2.91
CA ALA A 46 -15.66 -2.67 -2.93
C ALA A 46 -15.05 -2.24 -1.59
N THR A 47 -14.09 -3.04 -1.10
CA THR A 47 -13.34 -2.79 0.13
C THR A 47 -11.84 -2.75 -0.12
N ARG A 48 -11.42 -2.81 -1.37
CA ARG A 48 -10.01 -2.84 -1.79
C ARG A 48 -9.74 -1.78 -2.84
N ARG A 49 -8.57 -1.19 -2.79
CA ARG A 49 -8.03 -0.34 -3.85
C ARG A 49 -6.62 -0.80 -4.18
N TYR A 50 -6.45 -1.33 -5.38
CA TYR A 50 -5.15 -1.75 -5.90
C TYR A 50 -4.80 -0.94 -7.14
N VAL A 51 -3.59 -0.41 -7.18
CA VAL A 51 -3.10 0.43 -8.27
C VAL A 51 -1.75 -0.06 -8.77
N VAL A 52 -1.47 0.19 -10.04
CA VAL A 52 -0.16 -0.03 -10.65
C VAL A 52 0.39 1.29 -11.18
N ALA A 53 1.70 1.41 -11.15
CA ALA A 53 2.44 2.47 -11.81
C ALA A 53 3.02 1.91 -13.10
N GLU A 54 2.71 2.55 -14.21
CA GLU A 54 3.08 2.11 -15.56
C GLU A 54 3.96 3.16 -16.22
N ASP A 55 5.11 2.73 -16.68
CA ASP A 55 6.01 3.53 -17.53
C ASP A 55 6.03 2.89 -18.92
N GLU A 56 5.39 3.56 -19.87
CA GLU A 56 5.06 2.99 -21.18
C GLU A 56 4.24 1.71 -20.98
N ASP A 57 4.73 0.54 -21.38
CA ASP A 57 4.02 -0.74 -21.22
C ASP A 57 4.57 -1.58 -20.06
N ARG A 58 5.39 -0.98 -19.18
CA ARG A 58 6.03 -1.70 -18.07
C ARG A 58 5.45 -1.31 -16.73
N ILE A 59 5.16 -2.29 -15.91
CA ILE A 59 4.79 -2.07 -14.51
C ILE A 59 6.07 -1.80 -13.71
N VAL A 60 6.12 -0.63 -13.08
CA VAL A 60 7.30 -0.17 -12.32
C VAL A 60 6.98 0.07 -10.84
N GLY A 61 5.75 -0.15 -10.43
CA GLY A 61 5.33 -0.06 -9.04
C GLY A 61 3.89 -0.52 -8.88
N TYR A 62 3.51 -0.79 -7.65
CA TYR A 62 2.13 -1.17 -7.32
C TYR A 62 1.87 -0.89 -5.84
N ALA A 63 0.59 -0.81 -5.49
CA ALA A 63 0.19 -0.60 -4.11
C ALA A 63 -1.23 -1.11 -3.90
N GLY A 64 -1.55 -1.50 -2.67
CA GLY A 64 -2.87 -2.00 -2.32
C GLY A 64 -3.30 -1.62 -0.91
N LEU A 65 -4.59 -1.26 -0.80
CA LEU A 65 -5.27 -0.91 0.44
C LEU A 65 -6.48 -1.82 0.63
N ALA A 66 -6.68 -2.29 1.85
CA ALA A 66 -7.90 -2.96 2.28
C ALA A 66 -8.60 -2.11 3.34
N ALA A 67 -9.91 -1.92 3.20
CA ALA A 67 -10.73 -1.25 4.21
C ALA A 67 -11.58 -2.27 4.95
N SER A 68 -11.67 -2.16 6.26
CA SER A 68 -12.52 -2.99 7.12
C SER A 68 -13.40 -2.10 7.99
N GLY A 69 -14.54 -2.65 8.47
CA GLY A 69 -15.50 -1.89 9.26
C GLY A 69 -16.38 -0.95 8.43
N THR A 70 -16.48 -1.18 7.12
CA THR A 70 -17.29 -0.36 6.22
C THR A 70 -18.77 -0.75 6.19
N ALA A 71 -19.17 -1.79 6.91
CA ALA A 71 -20.55 -2.24 6.95
C ALA A 71 -21.46 -1.17 7.57
N PRO A 72 -22.67 -0.93 7.01
CA PRO A 72 -23.58 0.10 7.51
C PRO A 72 -23.97 -0.06 9.00
N ASP A 73 -23.95 -1.29 9.49
CA ASP A 73 -24.32 -1.63 10.87
C ASP A 73 -23.12 -1.62 11.84
N SER A 74 -21.94 -1.20 11.36
CA SER A 74 -20.76 -1.16 12.21
C SER A 74 -20.78 0.09 13.09
N ASP A 75 -20.71 -0.12 14.41
CA ASP A 75 -20.60 0.96 15.39
C ASP A 75 -19.20 1.58 15.43
N SER A 76 -18.22 0.93 14.80
CA SER A 76 -16.84 1.40 14.73
C SER A 76 -16.54 2.04 13.38
N ALA A 77 -15.68 3.04 13.39
CA ALA A 77 -15.21 3.67 12.15
C ALA A 77 -14.39 2.66 11.31
N ALA A 78 -14.45 2.79 10.00
CA ALA A 78 -13.66 1.98 9.09
C ALA A 78 -12.16 2.24 9.30
N VAL A 79 -11.35 1.20 9.13
CA VAL A 79 -9.90 1.23 9.22
C VAL A 79 -9.32 0.77 7.88
N GLY A 80 -8.36 1.53 7.35
CA GLY A 80 -7.60 1.13 6.17
C GLY A 80 -6.32 0.42 6.56
N ASP A 81 -5.97 -0.62 5.81
CA ASP A 81 -4.70 -1.34 5.93
C ASP A 81 -3.95 -1.26 4.62
N ILE A 82 -2.75 -0.69 4.65
CA ILE A 82 -1.85 -0.77 3.49
C ILE A 82 -1.30 -2.19 3.44
N GLN A 83 -1.71 -2.94 2.44
CA GLN A 83 -1.34 -4.35 2.27
C GLN A 83 0.02 -4.52 1.63
N THR A 84 0.32 -3.66 0.67
CA THR A 84 1.58 -3.70 -0.09
C THR A 84 1.83 -2.34 -0.73
N ILE A 85 3.09 -1.99 -0.88
CA ILE A 85 3.55 -0.85 -1.66
C ILE A 85 4.98 -1.14 -2.12
N ALA A 86 5.24 -1.02 -3.41
CA ALA A 86 6.53 -1.37 -3.98
C ALA A 86 6.86 -0.53 -5.20
N VAL A 87 8.13 -0.22 -5.35
CA VAL A 87 8.68 0.55 -6.48
C VAL A 87 9.89 -0.21 -7.02
N ALA A 88 9.96 -0.36 -8.34
CA ALA A 88 11.11 -0.96 -9.01
C ALA A 88 12.42 -0.31 -8.58
N ARG A 89 13.49 -1.10 -8.47
CA ARG A 89 14.78 -0.64 -7.91
C ARG A 89 15.31 0.63 -8.60
N GLY A 90 15.20 0.70 -9.91
CA GLY A 90 15.68 1.85 -10.68
C GLY A 90 14.89 3.14 -10.50
N LEU A 91 13.70 3.06 -9.89
CA LEU A 91 12.83 4.21 -9.66
C LEU A 91 12.65 4.56 -8.18
N GLN A 92 13.33 3.85 -7.28
CA GLN A 92 13.35 4.21 -5.87
C GLN A 92 14.05 5.57 -5.71
N GLY A 93 13.50 6.42 -4.83
CA GLY A 93 14.02 7.76 -4.63
C GLY A 93 13.56 8.80 -5.65
N THR A 94 12.61 8.47 -6.53
CA THR A 94 12.06 9.39 -7.55
C THR A 94 10.75 10.06 -7.13
N GLY A 95 10.22 9.74 -5.95
CA GLY A 95 8.91 10.22 -5.49
C GLY A 95 7.74 9.31 -5.88
N LEU A 96 7.99 8.21 -6.59
CA LEU A 96 6.91 7.29 -7.02
C LEU A 96 6.22 6.62 -5.84
N GLY A 97 6.97 6.23 -4.80
CA GLY A 97 6.40 5.67 -3.58
C GLY A 97 5.40 6.62 -2.92
N GLY A 98 5.72 7.91 -2.87
CA GLY A 98 4.82 8.95 -2.36
C GLY A 98 3.56 9.10 -3.20
N ARG A 99 3.66 9.02 -4.52
CA ARG A 99 2.50 9.06 -5.41
C ARG A 99 1.57 7.88 -5.18
N LEU A 100 2.13 6.68 -5.05
CA LEU A 100 1.37 5.47 -4.74
C LEU A 100 0.68 5.58 -3.38
N LEU A 101 1.40 6.03 -2.37
CA LEU A 101 0.84 6.23 -1.04
C LEU A 101 -0.29 7.26 -1.05
N THR A 102 -0.15 8.36 -1.78
CA THR A 102 -1.20 9.37 -1.93
C THR A 102 -2.49 8.76 -2.52
N GLU A 103 -2.37 7.89 -3.53
CA GLU A 103 -3.53 7.19 -4.10
C GLU A 103 -4.24 6.31 -3.08
N LEU A 104 -3.47 5.60 -2.25
CA LEU A 104 -4.06 4.76 -1.20
C LEU A 104 -4.76 5.61 -0.13
N LEU A 105 -4.19 6.76 0.25
CA LEU A 105 -4.81 7.65 1.24
C LEU A 105 -6.08 8.31 0.70
N ARG A 106 -6.13 8.62 -0.58
CA ARG A 106 -7.37 9.07 -1.24
C ARG A 106 -8.44 7.99 -1.20
N ALA A 107 -8.06 6.75 -1.45
CA ALA A 107 -8.97 5.61 -1.37
C ALA A 107 -9.47 5.41 0.06
N ALA A 108 -8.59 5.49 1.05
CA ALA A 108 -8.96 5.38 2.46
C ALA A 108 -9.99 6.45 2.84
N THR A 109 -9.82 7.68 2.37
CA THR A 109 -10.78 8.77 2.58
C THR A 109 -12.12 8.47 1.91
N ALA A 110 -12.09 7.96 0.67
CA ALA A 110 -13.30 7.59 -0.06
C ALA A 110 -14.05 6.43 0.61
N PHE A 111 -13.35 5.50 1.26
CA PHE A 111 -13.93 4.44 2.08
C PHE A 111 -14.34 4.91 3.48
N GLU A 112 -14.18 6.20 3.78
CA GLU A 112 -14.51 6.79 5.07
C GLU A 112 -13.72 6.17 6.24
N CYS A 113 -12.47 5.79 6.00
CA CYS A 113 -11.57 5.28 7.04
C CYS A 113 -11.18 6.41 7.99
N ALA A 114 -11.33 6.15 9.31
CA ALA A 114 -10.89 7.09 10.33
C ALA A 114 -9.37 7.05 10.54
N GLU A 115 -8.75 5.93 10.23
CA GLU A 115 -7.31 5.74 10.35
C GLU A 115 -6.81 4.74 9.32
N VAL A 116 -5.49 4.79 9.06
CA VAL A 116 -4.79 3.86 8.18
C VAL A 116 -3.62 3.24 8.94
N MET A 117 -3.50 1.93 8.84
CA MET A 117 -2.46 1.13 9.48
C MET A 117 -1.55 0.49 8.44
N LEU A 118 -0.33 0.22 8.82
CA LEU A 118 0.60 -0.59 8.03
C LEU A 118 1.60 -1.30 8.93
N GLU A 119 2.20 -2.37 8.40
CA GLU A 119 3.38 -3.00 8.97
C GLU A 119 4.55 -2.77 8.01
N CYS A 120 5.70 -2.45 8.56
CA CYS A 120 6.93 -2.19 7.82
C CYS A 120 8.09 -2.92 8.49
N ARG A 121 8.97 -3.57 7.71
CA ARG A 121 10.17 -4.20 8.28
C ARG A 121 10.98 -3.15 9.05
N VAL A 122 11.44 -3.54 10.25
CA VAL A 122 12.25 -2.63 11.10
C VAL A 122 13.56 -2.23 10.43
N ASP A 123 14.07 -3.03 9.48
CA ASP A 123 15.27 -2.73 8.73
C ASP A 123 15.02 -1.91 7.44
N ASN A 124 13.75 -1.62 7.09
CA ASN A 124 13.42 -0.82 5.93
C ASN A 124 13.29 0.67 6.30
N VAL A 125 14.43 1.31 6.52
CA VAL A 125 14.49 2.72 6.96
C VAL A 125 13.92 3.67 5.92
N ARG A 126 14.11 3.40 4.63
CA ARG A 126 13.58 4.24 3.54
C ARG A 126 12.06 4.30 3.57
N ALA A 127 11.39 3.16 3.72
CA ALA A 127 9.94 3.09 3.81
C ALA A 127 9.43 3.80 5.06
N GLN A 128 10.08 3.59 6.21
CA GLN A 128 9.72 4.28 7.46
C GLN A 128 9.77 5.80 7.31
N LYS A 129 10.80 6.33 6.68
CA LYS A 129 10.92 7.77 6.42
C LYS A 129 9.83 8.30 5.50
N LEU A 130 9.47 7.53 4.47
CA LEU A 130 8.35 7.88 3.59
C LEU A 130 7.05 8.00 4.39
N TYR A 131 6.74 6.99 5.20
CA TYR A 131 5.51 6.98 5.99
C TYR A 131 5.48 8.10 7.03
N GLU A 132 6.60 8.36 7.70
CA GLU A 132 6.72 9.46 8.67
C GLU A 132 6.45 10.82 8.02
N ARG A 133 6.93 11.05 6.81
CA ARG A 133 6.66 12.30 6.07
C ARG A 133 5.16 12.52 5.80
N TYR A 134 4.40 11.43 5.69
CA TYR A 134 2.95 11.49 5.49
C TYR A 134 2.16 11.55 6.79
N GLY A 135 2.85 11.57 7.93
CA GLY A 135 2.23 11.71 9.24
C GLY A 135 1.98 10.39 9.97
N PHE A 136 2.44 9.27 9.43
CA PHE A 136 2.36 7.99 10.13
C PHE A 136 3.27 7.99 11.35
N GLU A 137 2.78 7.45 12.45
CA GLU A 137 3.50 7.34 13.72
C GLU A 137 3.65 5.87 14.11
N PRO A 138 4.83 5.47 14.66
CA PRO A 138 5.00 4.11 15.15
C PRO A 138 4.14 3.92 16.42
N ILE A 139 3.41 2.80 16.50
CA ILE A 139 2.55 2.48 17.64
C ILE A 139 2.89 1.15 18.28
N GLY A 140 3.78 0.36 17.70
CA GLY A 140 4.16 -0.93 18.27
C GLY A 140 4.98 -1.76 17.32
N PHE A 141 5.26 -2.98 17.73
CA PHE A 141 6.04 -3.95 16.97
C PHE A 141 5.32 -5.29 16.96
N ARG A 142 5.49 -6.03 15.85
CA ARG A 142 5.15 -7.46 15.76
C ARG A 142 6.47 -8.23 15.65
N ARG A 143 6.81 -8.98 16.69
CA ARG A 143 8.07 -9.73 16.74
C ARG A 143 8.06 -10.90 15.76
N GLY A 144 9.15 -11.05 15.00
CA GLY A 144 9.34 -12.15 14.07
C GLY A 144 8.28 -12.26 12.99
N TYR A 145 7.64 -11.15 12.62
CA TYR A 145 6.53 -11.10 11.67
C TYR A 145 6.94 -11.56 10.27
N TYR A 146 8.13 -11.14 9.81
CA TYR A 146 8.66 -11.50 8.51
C TYR A 146 9.52 -12.75 8.58
N GLN A 147 9.11 -13.80 7.89
CA GLN A 147 9.82 -15.06 7.83
C GLN A 147 10.44 -15.26 6.43
N PRO A 148 11.52 -16.06 6.27
CA PRO A 148 12.14 -16.91 7.28
C PRO A 148 13.17 -16.22 8.20
N GLY A 149 13.52 -14.96 7.92
CA GLY A 149 14.57 -14.23 8.64
C GLY A 149 14.23 -13.79 10.06
N ASN A 150 13.00 -14.03 10.52
CA ASN A 150 12.51 -13.65 11.86
C ASN A 150 12.67 -12.14 12.13
N VAL A 151 12.41 -11.30 11.12
CA VAL A 151 12.53 -9.84 11.21
C VAL A 151 11.26 -9.25 11.80
N ASP A 152 11.43 -8.34 12.76
CA ASP A 152 10.29 -7.65 13.37
C ASP A 152 9.62 -6.67 12.39
N ALA A 153 8.32 -6.47 12.57
CA ALA A 153 7.56 -5.43 11.88
C ALA A 153 7.31 -4.27 12.81
N LEU A 154 7.54 -3.06 12.30
CA LEU A 154 7.09 -1.83 12.93
C LEU A 154 5.64 -1.59 12.50
N VAL A 155 4.74 -1.42 13.45
CA VAL A 155 3.34 -1.06 13.18
C VAL A 155 3.21 0.45 13.23
N MET A 156 2.71 1.05 12.15
CA MET A 156 2.53 2.50 12.03
C MET A 156 1.06 2.84 11.79
N ARG A 157 0.64 4.02 12.24
CA ARG A 157 -0.74 4.49 12.13
C ARG A 157 -0.77 5.95 11.68
N LEU A 158 -1.69 6.25 10.76
CA LEU A 158 -2.08 7.59 10.39
C LEU A 158 -3.53 7.82 10.84
N THR A 159 -3.77 8.81 11.67
CA THR A 159 -5.13 9.24 12.01
C THR A 159 -5.58 10.33 11.03
N ASP A 160 -6.84 10.28 10.65
CA ASP A 160 -7.44 11.22 9.70
C ASP A 160 -6.67 11.32 8.37
N PRO A 161 -6.79 10.30 7.48
CA PRO A 161 -6.09 10.28 6.20
C PRO A 161 -6.46 11.46 5.29
N SER A 162 -7.62 12.10 5.50
CA SER A 162 -8.04 13.27 4.72
C SER A 162 -7.18 14.51 4.98
N SER A 163 -6.54 14.59 6.14
CA SER A 163 -5.68 15.73 6.51
C SER A 163 -4.44 15.86 5.62
N VAL A 164 -4.03 14.79 4.98
CA VAL A 164 -2.82 14.73 4.13
C VAL A 164 -3.08 15.24 2.71
N GLN A 165 -4.34 15.25 2.27
CA GLN A 165 -4.71 15.54 0.87
C GLN A 165 -4.53 17.00 0.45
N GLY A 166 -4.36 17.92 1.39
CA GLY A 166 -4.16 19.36 1.09
C GLY A 166 -2.70 19.81 1.18
N THR A 167 -1.79 18.92 1.54
CA THR A 167 -0.38 19.26 1.71
C THR A 167 0.38 18.82 0.45
N GLU A 168 0.83 19.79 -0.35
CA GLU A 168 1.84 19.52 -1.35
C GLU A 168 3.12 19.12 -0.61
N ILE A 169 3.35 17.81 -0.53
CA ILE A 169 4.60 17.31 0.02
C ILE A 169 5.63 17.45 -1.09
N ASN A 170 6.28 18.60 -1.12
CA ASN A 170 7.44 18.82 -1.96
C ASN A 170 8.54 17.88 -1.43
N GLY A 171 8.68 16.76 -2.12
CA GLY A 171 9.66 15.74 -1.80
C GLY A 171 11.00 16.01 -2.44
#